data_d9608fbe393980667f4745c73fda2fb9
#
_entry.id   d9608fbe393980667f4745c73fda2fb9
#
_cell.length_a   1.000
_cell.length_b   1.000
_cell.length_c   1.000
_cell.angle_alpha   90.00
_cell.angle_beta   90.00
_cell.angle_gamma   90.00
#
_symmetry.space_group_name_H-M   'P 1'
#
loop_
_entity.id
_entity.type
_entity.pdbx_description
1 polymer ?
#
loop_
_entity_poly.entity_id
_entity_poly.type
_entity_poly.pdbx_seq_one_letter_code
_entity_poly.pdbx_strand_id
1 'polypeptide(L)'
;MKKRYAALFAAAFAVSMIAGCGTSNSADQGATAKAQSSAEQSKGSGLRGEAAPTFTLKNLAGEDVAVEAKGKPYIINFWATWCPPCQAEIPDLAEFHATHKDAVDFYAVNLQEDAAPVQKFMQERKADLPVVLDAKGSAATLYGVRAIPTTVVVDQEGKVAYRKTGGVTKEELEDVIGKL
;
A
#
# COMPACT_ATOMS: atom_id res chain seq x y z
N MET A 1 -29.18 -21.36 48.11
CA MET A 1 -29.39 -22.79 47.81
C MET A 1 -28.32 -23.16 46.79
N LYS A 2 -27.21 -23.65 47.20
CA LYS A 2 -26.64 -25.01 47.21
C LYS A 2 -26.95 -25.79 45.90
N LYS A 3 -25.90 -25.99 45.05
CA LYS A 3 -25.33 -27.32 44.86
C LYS A 3 -24.09 -27.25 43.95
N ARG A 4 -23.00 -27.67 44.53
CA ARG A 4 -21.70 -28.06 44.02
C ARG A 4 -21.82 -29.40 43.31
N TYR A 5 -21.13 -29.61 42.18
CA TYR A 5 -20.59 -30.92 41.83
C TYR A 5 -19.19 -30.75 41.23
N ALA A 6 -18.25 -31.31 41.95
CA ALA A 6 -16.88 -31.61 41.51
C ALA A 6 -16.87 -33.01 40.94
N ALA A 7 -16.13 -33.24 39.87
CA ALA A 7 -15.63 -34.55 39.53
C ALA A 7 -14.26 -34.45 38.87
N LEU A 8 -13.26 -34.89 39.60
CA LEU A 8 -11.93 -35.23 39.14
C LEU A 8 -11.97 -36.54 38.35
N PHE A 9 -11.19 -36.60 37.25
CA PHE A 9 -10.59 -37.86 36.81
C PHE A 9 -9.20 -37.57 36.26
N ALA A 10 -8.24 -38.16 36.94
CA ALA A 10 -6.86 -38.32 36.56
C ALA A 10 -6.63 -39.74 36.03
N ALA A 11 -5.78 -39.92 35.06
CA ALA A 11 -4.91 -41.08 34.77
C ALA A 11 -4.35 -40.89 33.35
N ALA A 12 -3.12 -40.72 33.08
CA ALA A 12 -1.87 -41.49 33.28
C ALA A 12 -1.47 -42.32 32.05
N PHE A 13 -0.24 -42.08 31.56
CA PHE A 13 0.69 -42.97 30.83
C PHE A 13 0.43 -43.34 29.37
N ALA A 14 1.33 -42.97 28.43
CA ALA A 14 2.39 -43.90 28.02
C ALA A 14 3.39 -43.22 27.07
N VAL A 15 4.65 -43.36 27.42
CA VAL A 15 5.86 -43.11 26.60
C VAL A 15 5.98 -44.25 25.59
N SER A 16 6.30 -43.95 24.34
CA SER A 16 6.89 -44.90 23.40
C SER A 16 7.85 -44.20 22.47
N MET A 17 9.15 -44.34 22.77
CA MET A 17 10.26 -44.14 21.83
C MET A 17 10.26 -45.29 20.83
N ILE A 18 10.31 -45.00 19.52
CA ILE A 18 10.86 -45.92 18.54
C ILE A 18 11.73 -45.12 17.58
N ALA A 19 13.04 -45.36 17.67
CA ALA A 19 14.01 -44.99 16.64
C ALA A 19 13.88 -45.97 15.48
N GLY A 20 13.88 -45.44 14.23
CA GLY A 20 13.90 -46.24 13.03
C GLY A 20 14.54 -45.47 11.88
N CYS A 21 15.84 -45.75 11.67
CA CYS A 21 16.57 -45.46 10.45
C CYS A 21 16.07 -46.35 9.33
N GLY A 22 15.86 -45.83 8.13
CA GLY A 22 15.52 -46.62 6.96
C GLY A 22 15.59 -45.79 5.68
N THR A 23 16.59 -46.10 4.88
CA THR A 23 16.97 -45.56 3.58
C THR A 23 16.02 -45.96 2.45
N SER A 24 15.98 -45.08 1.43
CA SER A 24 15.86 -45.32 -0.04
C SER A 24 14.50 -45.57 -0.66
N ASN A 25 14.32 -44.77 -1.69
CA ASN A 25 13.93 -45.00 -3.11
C ASN A 25 12.52 -44.77 -3.57
N SER A 26 12.49 -43.83 -4.51
CA SER A 26 11.84 -43.86 -5.85
C SER A 26 10.32 -43.83 -5.97
N ALA A 27 9.97 -42.84 -6.77
CA ALA A 27 8.99 -42.82 -7.86
C ALA A 27 7.53 -42.49 -7.53
N ASP A 28 7.15 -41.34 -8.11
CA ASP A 28 6.03 -41.17 -9.03
C ASP A 28 4.65 -40.87 -8.45
N GLN A 29 4.07 -39.91 -9.18
CA GLN A 29 2.68 -39.55 -9.40
C GLN A 29 2.03 -38.46 -8.55
N GLY A 30 2.01 -37.29 -9.20
CA GLY A 30 0.80 -36.58 -9.61
C GLY A 30 -0.19 -36.21 -8.54
N ALA A 31 -0.05 -35.04 -8.00
CA ALA A 31 -1.21 -34.33 -7.44
C ALA A 31 -1.03 -32.81 -7.70
N THR A 32 -1.90 -32.28 -8.48
CA THR A 32 -2.17 -30.89 -8.77
C THR A 32 -1.99 -30.00 -7.53
N ALA A 33 -0.85 -29.35 -7.43
CA ALA A 33 -0.63 -28.27 -6.50
C ALA A 33 -1.39 -27.04 -7.02
N LYS A 34 -2.52 -26.78 -6.38
CA LYS A 34 -3.25 -25.54 -6.40
C LYS A 34 -2.26 -24.41 -6.12
N ALA A 35 -2.03 -23.57 -7.11
CA ALA A 35 -1.21 -22.39 -6.99
C ALA A 35 -1.81 -21.48 -5.90
N GLN A 36 -1.26 -21.56 -4.71
CA GLN A 36 -1.38 -20.49 -3.73
C GLN A 36 -0.44 -19.39 -4.21
N SER A 37 -1.02 -18.41 -4.85
CA SER A 37 -0.40 -17.10 -5.05
C SER A 37 -0.13 -16.52 -3.66
N SER A 38 1.02 -16.87 -3.11
CA SER A 38 1.64 -16.08 -2.06
C SER A 38 2.06 -14.78 -2.73
N ALA A 39 1.27 -13.73 -2.50
CA ALA A 39 1.72 -12.37 -2.68
C ALA A 39 2.97 -12.23 -1.79
N GLU A 40 4.15 -12.38 -2.36
CA GLU A 40 5.39 -11.91 -1.78
C GLU A 40 5.23 -10.40 -1.62
N GLN A 41 4.89 -10.01 -0.40
CA GLN A 41 5.02 -8.64 0.05
C GLN A 41 6.49 -8.26 -0.12
N SER A 42 6.81 -7.64 -1.27
CA SER A 42 8.13 -7.07 -1.47
C SER A 42 8.31 -6.02 -0.38
N LYS A 43 9.23 -6.27 0.54
CA LYS A 43 9.69 -5.30 1.55
C LYS A 43 10.55 -4.23 0.87
N GLY A 44 10.00 -3.57 -0.14
CA GLY A 44 10.60 -2.36 -0.69
C GLY A 44 10.39 -1.25 0.34
N SER A 45 11.47 -0.61 0.76
CA SER A 45 11.44 0.48 1.73
C SER A 45 10.90 1.79 1.12
N GLY A 46 10.47 1.80 -0.16
CA GLY A 46 10.09 3.00 -0.90
C GLY A 46 11.25 3.97 -1.10
N LEU A 47 12.48 3.49 -1.07
CA LEU A 47 13.70 4.25 -1.30
C LEU A 47 14.02 4.36 -2.79
N ARG A 48 14.73 5.43 -3.17
CA ARG A 48 15.14 5.67 -4.56
C ARG A 48 15.95 4.48 -5.12
N GLY A 49 15.59 4.07 -6.33
CA GLY A 49 16.20 2.95 -7.05
C GLY A 49 15.66 1.57 -6.69
N GLU A 50 14.83 1.44 -5.64
CA GLU A 50 14.20 0.18 -5.27
C GLU A 50 12.84 0.01 -5.97
N ALA A 51 12.37 -1.24 -6.09
CA ALA A 51 11.03 -1.52 -6.56
C ALA A 51 9.98 -0.90 -5.62
N ALA A 52 9.03 -0.17 -6.18
CA ALA A 52 7.95 0.44 -5.43
C ALA A 52 7.00 -0.64 -4.90
N PRO A 53 6.69 -0.67 -3.60
CA PRO A 53 5.70 -1.58 -3.04
C PRO A 53 4.33 -1.37 -3.68
N THR A 54 3.65 -2.46 -4.05
CA THR A 54 2.29 -2.41 -4.58
C THR A 54 1.26 -2.55 -3.46
N PHE A 55 0.11 -1.92 -3.63
CA PHE A 55 -0.99 -2.00 -2.67
C PHE A 55 -2.33 -1.73 -3.35
N THR A 56 -3.42 -2.08 -2.67
CA THR A 56 -4.78 -1.77 -3.11
C THR A 56 -5.50 -1.01 -2.02
N LEU A 57 -6.12 0.11 -2.39
CA LEU A 57 -6.94 0.95 -1.49
C LEU A 57 -8.28 1.26 -2.14
N LYS A 58 -9.23 1.73 -1.33
CA LYS A 58 -10.52 2.19 -1.86
C LYS A 58 -10.45 3.66 -2.27
N ASN A 59 -11.08 3.99 -3.40
CA ASN A 59 -11.32 5.38 -3.77
C ASN A 59 -12.52 5.97 -2.99
N LEU A 60 -12.85 7.23 -3.24
CA LEU A 60 -13.98 7.91 -2.58
C LEU A 60 -15.35 7.30 -2.92
N ALA A 61 -15.47 6.53 -4.01
CA ALA A 61 -16.68 5.79 -4.37
C ALA A 61 -16.76 4.39 -3.74
N GLY A 62 -15.71 3.97 -3.00
CA GLY A 62 -15.62 2.66 -2.36
C GLY A 62 -15.13 1.54 -3.27
N GLU A 63 -14.64 1.86 -4.45
CA GLU A 63 -14.07 0.90 -5.41
C GLU A 63 -12.60 0.62 -5.09
N ASP A 64 -12.16 -0.61 -5.34
CA ASP A 64 -10.77 -1.00 -5.15
C ASP A 64 -9.88 -0.47 -6.28
N VAL A 65 -8.82 0.22 -5.91
CA VAL A 65 -7.81 0.78 -6.81
C VAL A 65 -6.45 0.16 -6.50
N ALA A 66 -5.90 -0.58 -7.47
CA ALA A 66 -4.55 -1.11 -7.39
C ALA A 66 -3.53 -0.03 -7.78
N VAL A 67 -2.56 0.21 -6.89
CA VAL A 67 -1.40 1.09 -7.11
C VAL A 67 -0.21 0.22 -7.41
N GLU A 68 0.14 0.16 -8.68
CA GLU A 68 1.17 -0.70 -9.26
C GLU A 68 1.64 -0.13 -10.59
N ALA A 69 2.80 -0.59 -11.08
CA ALA A 69 3.30 -0.20 -12.40
C ALA A 69 2.40 -0.78 -13.52
N LYS A 70 1.97 0.08 -14.44
CA LYS A 70 1.13 -0.24 -15.60
C LYS A 70 1.76 0.19 -16.92
N GLY A 71 3.10 0.27 -16.95
CA GLY A 71 3.85 0.73 -18.12
C GLY A 71 3.86 2.25 -18.32
N LYS A 72 3.38 3.00 -17.32
CA LYS A 72 3.48 4.46 -17.22
C LYS A 72 4.13 4.83 -15.90
N PRO A 73 4.85 5.96 -15.84
CA PRO A 73 5.24 6.55 -14.56
C PRO A 73 3.99 6.86 -13.73
N TYR A 74 4.14 6.82 -12.41
CA TYR A 74 3.05 7.22 -11.52
C TYR A 74 3.55 7.96 -10.29
N ILE A 75 2.67 8.79 -9.75
CA ILE A 75 2.93 9.61 -8.57
C ILE A 75 2.05 9.14 -7.43
N ILE A 76 2.63 8.97 -6.25
CA ILE A 76 1.93 8.74 -4.99
C ILE A 76 2.20 9.94 -4.10
N ASN A 77 1.15 10.66 -3.71
CA ASN A 77 1.23 11.75 -2.75
C ASN A 77 0.46 11.37 -1.48
N PHE A 78 1.18 11.27 -0.35
CA PHE A 78 0.60 10.97 0.97
C PHE A 78 0.23 12.28 1.66
N TRP A 79 -1.05 12.44 2.03
CA TRP A 79 -1.59 13.68 2.54
C TRP A 79 -2.77 13.49 3.51
N ALA A 80 -3.23 14.58 4.14
CA ALA A 80 -4.46 14.60 4.92
C ALA A 80 -5.14 15.98 4.83
N THR A 81 -6.45 16.02 5.08
CA THR A 81 -7.22 17.28 5.01
C THR A 81 -6.82 18.29 6.09
N TRP A 82 -6.37 17.82 7.25
CA TRP A 82 -5.95 18.61 8.39
C TRP A 82 -4.49 19.09 8.33
N CYS A 83 -3.74 18.74 7.28
CA CYS A 83 -2.31 19.03 7.11
C CYS A 83 -2.12 20.34 6.33
N PRO A 84 -1.70 21.47 6.97
CA PRO A 84 -1.60 22.75 6.28
C PRO A 84 -0.64 22.75 5.06
N PRO A 85 0.58 22.18 5.13
CA PRO A 85 1.44 22.13 3.95
C PRO A 85 0.87 21.25 2.83
N CYS A 86 0.10 20.18 3.16
CA CYS A 86 -0.60 19.38 2.15
C CYS A 86 -1.68 20.21 1.44
N GLN A 87 -2.43 21.01 2.19
CA GLN A 87 -3.45 21.89 1.61
C GLN A 87 -2.86 22.93 0.65
N ALA A 88 -1.64 23.39 0.94
CA ALA A 88 -0.96 24.39 0.12
C ALA A 88 -0.51 23.86 -1.24
N GLU A 89 -0.14 22.57 -1.34
CA GLU A 89 0.33 21.95 -2.60
C GLU A 89 -0.80 21.43 -3.50
N ILE A 90 -2.03 21.23 -2.96
CA ILE A 90 -3.16 20.66 -3.71
C ILE A 90 -3.45 21.37 -5.04
N PRO A 91 -3.43 22.73 -5.15
CA PRO A 91 -3.65 23.39 -6.43
C PRO A 91 -2.62 22.99 -7.50
N ASP A 92 -1.35 22.93 -7.13
CA ASP A 92 -0.25 22.53 -8.04
C ASP A 92 -0.40 21.07 -8.47
N LEU A 93 -0.75 20.18 -7.53
CA LEU A 93 -0.99 18.76 -7.82
C LEU A 93 -2.18 18.56 -8.75
N ALA A 94 -3.28 19.30 -8.54
CA ALA A 94 -4.47 19.23 -9.37
C ALA A 94 -4.20 19.74 -10.79
N GLU A 95 -3.44 20.85 -10.94
CA GLU A 95 -3.03 21.37 -12.23
C GLU A 95 -2.08 20.41 -12.95
N PHE A 96 -1.08 19.84 -12.23
CA PHE A 96 -0.21 18.81 -12.78
C PHE A 96 -1.02 17.61 -13.31
N HIS A 97 -1.91 17.07 -12.48
CA HIS A 97 -2.76 15.94 -12.87
C HIS A 97 -3.60 16.26 -14.11
N ALA A 98 -4.26 17.41 -14.14
CA ALA A 98 -5.11 17.81 -15.28
C ALA A 98 -4.34 17.87 -16.61
N THR A 99 -3.06 18.26 -16.57
CA THR A 99 -2.23 18.43 -17.76
C THR A 99 -1.46 17.16 -18.16
N HIS A 100 -1.24 16.21 -17.23
CA HIS A 100 -0.40 15.04 -17.46
C HIS A 100 -1.12 13.67 -17.32
N LYS A 101 -2.43 13.63 -17.07
CA LYS A 101 -3.20 12.40 -16.79
C LYS A 101 -3.09 11.31 -17.85
N ASP A 102 -2.81 11.67 -19.10
CA ASP A 102 -2.65 10.70 -20.18
C ASP A 102 -1.27 10.02 -20.16
N ALA A 103 -0.25 10.68 -19.60
CA ALA A 103 1.14 10.24 -19.56
C ALA A 103 1.57 9.69 -18.19
N VAL A 104 0.98 10.19 -17.10
CA VAL A 104 1.36 9.88 -15.72
C VAL A 104 0.13 9.53 -14.91
N ASP A 105 0.13 8.36 -14.26
CA ASP A 105 -0.90 8.02 -13.31
C ASP A 105 -0.65 8.76 -11.97
N PHE A 106 -1.72 9.14 -11.28
CA PHE A 106 -1.62 9.88 -10.02
C PHE A 106 -2.48 9.20 -8.94
N TYR A 107 -1.96 9.13 -7.72
CA TYR A 107 -2.67 8.58 -6.55
C TYR A 107 -2.49 9.51 -5.34
N ALA A 108 -3.54 10.27 -5.01
CA ALA A 108 -3.58 11.08 -3.80
C ALA A 108 -3.99 10.19 -2.62
N VAL A 109 -3.02 9.63 -1.89
CA VAL A 109 -3.25 8.70 -0.78
C VAL A 109 -3.56 9.47 0.49
N ASN A 110 -4.83 9.53 0.85
CA ASN A 110 -5.29 10.19 2.07
C ASN A 110 -5.11 9.29 3.30
N LEU A 111 -4.55 9.84 4.37
CA LEU A 111 -4.16 9.09 5.55
C LEU A 111 -5.20 9.17 6.66
N GLN A 112 -5.74 8.01 7.04
CA GLN A 112 -6.51 7.78 8.27
C GLN A 112 -7.74 8.67 8.43
N GLU A 113 -8.38 9.03 7.33
CA GLU A 113 -9.63 9.79 7.32
C GLU A 113 -10.73 9.00 6.60
N ASP A 114 -11.98 9.26 6.96
CA ASP A 114 -13.16 8.71 6.30
C ASP A 114 -13.42 9.41 4.95
N ALA A 115 -14.14 8.73 4.06
CA ALA A 115 -14.43 9.23 2.71
C ALA A 115 -15.19 10.57 2.72
N ALA A 116 -16.19 10.73 3.60
CA ALA A 116 -17.07 11.89 3.59
C ALA A 116 -16.36 13.23 3.86
N PRO A 117 -15.51 13.39 4.90
CA PRO A 117 -14.75 14.63 5.10
C PRO A 117 -13.76 14.89 3.98
N VAL A 118 -13.11 13.86 3.43
CA VAL A 118 -12.16 14.01 2.32
C VAL A 118 -12.88 14.46 1.05
N GLN A 119 -14.02 13.84 0.71
CA GLN A 119 -14.82 14.23 -0.44
C GLN A 119 -15.30 15.68 -0.33
N LYS A 120 -15.80 16.08 0.84
CA LYS A 120 -16.21 17.47 1.09
C LYS A 120 -15.05 18.45 0.88
N PHE A 121 -13.88 18.13 1.44
CA PHE A 121 -12.68 18.96 1.30
C PHE A 121 -12.28 19.13 -0.17
N MET A 122 -12.26 18.06 -0.97
CA MET A 122 -11.92 18.12 -2.40
C MET A 122 -12.93 18.96 -3.19
N GLN A 123 -14.22 18.83 -2.88
CA GLN A 123 -15.28 19.64 -3.51
C GLN A 123 -15.14 21.13 -3.18
N GLU A 124 -14.91 21.49 -1.91
CA GLU A 124 -14.71 22.88 -1.48
C GLU A 124 -13.49 23.53 -2.14
N ARG A 125 -12.44 22.75 -2.37
CA ARG A 125 -11.20 23.19 -3.05
C ARG A 125 -11.30 23.14 -4.58
N LYS A 126 -12.36 22.52 -5.12
CA LYS A 126 -12.52 22.26 -6.57
C LYS A 126 -11.30 21.53 -7.16
N ALA A 127 -10.70 20.66 -6.35
CA ALA A 127 -9.52 19.89 -6.73
C ALA A 127 -9.96 18.54 -7.31
N ASP A 128 -9.56 18.29 -8.56
CA ASP A 128 -9.80 17.00 -9.24
C ASP A 128 -8.52 16.16 -9.18
N LEU A 129 -8.46 15.30 -8.15
CA LEU A 129 -7.35 14.37 -7.95
C LEU A 129 -7.90 12.96 -7.69
N PRO A 130 -7.25 11.90 -8.20
CA PRO A 130 -7.59 10.52 -7.92
C PRO A 130 -7.25 10.17 -6.46
N VAL A 131 -8.20 10.35 -5.56
CA VAL A 131 -8.02 10.09 -4.13
C VAL A 131 -8.27 8.62 -3.83
N VAL A 132 -7.35 8.02 -3.05
CA VAL A 132 -7.51 6.70 -2.43
C VAL A 132 -7.29 6.81 -0.92
N LEU A 133 -7.99 5.99 -0.13
CA LEU A 133 -8.08 6.11 1.32
C LEU A 133 -7.24 5.05 2.02
N ASP A 134 -6.15 5.45 2.65
CA ASP A 134 -5.33 4.59 3.52
C ASP A 134 -5.82 4.67 4.97
N ALA A 135 -7.04 4.20 5.22
CA ALA A 135 -7.71 4.28 6.52
C ALA A 135 -6.92 3.63 7.67
N LYS A 136 -6.05 2.66 7.35
CA LYS A 136 -5.24 1.93 8.33
C LYS A 136 -3.77 2.38 8.37
N GLY A 137 -3.34 3.28 7.49
CA GLY A 137 -1.95 3.69 7.36
C GLY A 137 -1.03 2.58 6.81
N SER A 138 -1.60 1.57 6.14
CA SER A 138 -0.84 0.42 5.64
C SER A 138 0.07 0.79 4.47
N ALA A 139 -0.41 1.58 3.51
CA ALA A 139 0.39 2.06 2.39
C ALA A 139 1.47 3.05 2.88
N ALA A 140 1.12 3.95 3.80
CA ALA A 140 2.09 4.85 4.44
C ALA A 140 3.22 4.07 5.14
N THR A 141 2.87 2.98 5.83
CA THR A 141 3.85 2.10 6.48
C THR A 141 4.75 1.39 5.48
N LEU A 142 4.20 0.85 4.37
CA LEU A 142 4.96 0.21 3.30
C LEU A 142 6.01 1.15 2.70
N TYR A 143 5.65 2.42 2.52
CA TYR A 143 6.52 3.45 1.99
C TYR A 143 7.39 4.15 3.06
N GLY A 144 7.30 3.75 4.32
CA GLY A 144 8.06 4.36 5.42
C GLY A 144 7.77 5.87 5.57
N VAL A 145 6.52 6.28 5.35
CA VAL A 145 6.07 7.67 5.52
C VAL A 145 6.04 8.02 6.99
N ARG A 146 6.83 9.02 7.39
CA ARG A 146 6.92 9.48 8.78
C ARG A 146 6.38 10.91 8.98
N ALA A 147 6.18 11.62 7.89
CA ALA A 147 5.62 12.97 7.89
C ALA A 147 4.91 13.20 6.54
N ILE A 148 3.94 14.11 6.54
CA ILE A 148 3.19 14.52 5.36
C ILE A 148 3.33 16.03 5.13
N PRO A 149 3.25 16.46 3.86
CA PRO A 149 3.11 15.61 2.69
C PRO A 149 4.40 14.83 2.39
N THR A 150 4.25 13.66 1.77
CA THR A 150 5.36 12.92 1.17
C THR A 150 4.96 12.50 -0.23
N THR A 151 5.78 12.85 -1.21
CA THR A 151 5.56 12.51 -2.62
C THR A 151 6.60 11.51 -3.08
N VAL A 152 6.15 10.49 -3.79
CA VAL A 152 6.97 9.45 -4.42
C VAL A 152 6.63 9.41 -5.90
N VAL A 153 7.65 9.46 -6.76
CA VAL A 153 7.49 9.24 -8.21
C VAL A 153 8.13 7.90 -8.55
N VAL A 154 7.39 7.09 -9.26
CA VAL A 154 7.79 5.75 -9.71
C VAL A 154 7.86 5.77 -11.23
N ASP A 155 8.94 5.21 -11.78
CA ASP A 155 9.14 5.11 -13.23
C ASP A 155 8.24 4.03 -13.87
N GLN A 156 8.31 3.92 -15.19
CA GLN A 156 7.51 2.96 -15.94
C GLN A 156 7.91 1.50 -15.68
N GLU A 157 9.12 1.25 -15.17
CA GLU A 157 9.63 -0.06 -14.74
C GLU A 157 9.21 -0.41 -13.30
N GLY A 158 8.52 0.49 -12.60
CA GLY A 158 8.07 0.28 -11.23
C GLY A 158 9.12 0.54 -10.16
N LYS A 159 10.18 1.31 -10.46
CA LYS A 159 11.21 1.71 -9.50
C LYS A 159 10.96 3.13 -8.99
N VAL A 160 11.27 3.36 -7.74
CA VAL A 160 11.18 4.70 -7.13
C VAL A 160 12.29 5.60 -7.70
N ALA A 161 11.91 6.52 -8.59
CA ALA A 161 12.81 7.48 -9.19
C ALA A 161 13.04 8.72 -8.30
N TYR A 162 11.98 9.14 -7.58
CA TYR A 162 12.04 10.33 -6.74
C TYR A 162 11.23 10.14 -5.46
N ARG A 163 11.69 10.76 -4.37
CA ARG A 163 10.98 10.83 -3.09
C ARG A 163 11.32 12.15 -2.39
N LYS A 164 10.28 12.83 -1.90
CA LYS A 164 10.40 14.06 -1.10
C LYS A 164 9.42 14.04 0.06
N THR A 165 9.87 14.47 1.22
CA THR A 165 9.03 14.83 2.36
C THR A 165 8.96 16.35 2.43
N GLY A 166 7.76 16.88 2.56
CA GLY A 166 7.43 18.30 2.40
C GLY A 166 6.73 18.56 1.06
N GLY A 167 6.16 19.75 0.91
CA GLY A 167 5.38 20.13 -0.27
C GLY A 167 6.18 20.08 -1.58
N VAL A 168 5.51 19.80 -2.67
CA VAL A 168 6.03 19.84 -4.03
C VAL A 168 5.26 20.87 -4.87
N THR A 169 5.90 21.40 -5.90
CA THR A 169 5.22 22.25 -6.91
C THR A 169 5.00 21.48 -8.20
N LYS A 170 4.13 22.02 -9.05
CA LYS A 170 3.91 21.49 -10.39
C LYS A 170 5.20 21.43 -11.20
N GLU A 171 5.98 22.51 -11.21
CA GLU A 171 7.24 22.61 -11.97
C GLU A 171 8.26 21.57 -11.48
N GLU A 172 8.31 21.33 -10.17
CA GLU A 172 9.19 20.30 -9.61
C GLU A 172 8.79 18.89 -10.09
N LEU A 173 7.50 18.60 -10.15
CA LEU A 173 7.01 17.32 -10.69
C LEU A 173 7.28 17.19 -12.19
N GLU A 174 7.08 18.26 -12.97
CA GLU A 174 7.39 18.30 -14.40
C GLU A 174 8.89 18.05 -14.67
N ASP A 175 9.77 18.67 -13.88
CA ASP A 175 11.21 18.42 -13.97
C ASP A 175 11.59 16.98 -13.63
N VAL A 176 10.96 16.38 -12.63
CA VAL A 176 11.19 14.96 -12.26
C VAL A 176 10.72 14.03 -13.36
N ILE A 177 9.51 14.21 -13.86
CA ILE A 177 8.93 13.35 -14.91
C ILE A 177 9.70 13.48 -16.22
N GLY A 178 10.16 14.69 -16.56
CA GLY A 178 10.97 14.94 -17.77
C GLY A 178 12.34 14.27 -17.77
N LYS A 179 12.77 13.71 -16.64
CA LYS A 179 14.07 13.02 -16.47
C LYS A 179 13.93 11.50 -16.38
N LEU A 180 12.70 10.95 -16.46
CA LEU A 180 12.43 9.52 -16.51
C LEU A 180 12.53 9.00 -17.94
#